data_57e46484b7f1437029f20d0931d236fb
#
_entry.id   57e46484b7f1437029f20d0931d236fb
#
_cell.length_a   1.000
_cell.length_b   1.000
_cell.length_c   1.000
_cell.angle_alpha   90.00
_cell.angle_beta   90.00
_cell.angle_gamma   90.00
#
_symmetry.space_group_name_H-M   'P 1'
#
loop_
_entity.id
_entity.type
_entity.pdbx_description
1 polymer ?
#
loop_
_entity_poly.entity_id
_entity_poly.type
_entity_poly.pdbx_seq_one_letter_code
_entity_poly.pdbx_strand_id
1 'polypeptide(L)'
;TLIFSKNLTIAGQTAPGDGIVLYGNRVSFTDADNLICRHLRIRMGIKGSDGKDAAGVADGENMIFDHLSVTWGRDENFSINSTTARNITIQNSIIGQGLQNHSCGGLMQTDLENGITLFRNLYIDNKTRNPKVKGLNQFVNNVVYNWGSGAAYNMSGDSEGSSLTSIENNYFIKGPVVNWQNVRQEDGSIKVELVDMSPTKPFIGGNERFNTYCVGNFYDEDKNGVLNGVEIL
;
A
#
# COMPACT_ATOMS: atom_id res chain seq x y z
N THR A 1 18.21 1.77 -10.26
CA THR A 1 17.59 0.82 -9.32
C THR A 1 18.66 0.25 -8.42
N LEU A 2 18.45 0.25 -7.11
CA LEU A 2 19.24 -0.50 -6.14
C LEU A 2 18.63 -1.89 -6.02
N ILE A 3 19.46 -2.94 -6.07
CA ILE A 3 19.03 -4.34 -6.00
C ILE A 3 19.71 -4.98 -4.79
N PHE A 4 18.93 -5.64 -3.94
CA PHE A 4 19.46 -6.39 -2.79
C PHE A 4 19.64 -7.87 -3.13
N SER A 5 20.63 -8.47 -2.52
CA SER A 5 20.97 -9.88 -2.67
C SER A 5 20.24 -10.75 -1.63
N LYS A 6 20.26 -12.06 -1.83
CA LYS A 6 19.71 -13.05 -0.89
C LYS A 6 20.63 -13.34 0.32
N ASN A 7 20.07 -13.96 1.35
CA ASN A 7 20.72 -14.31 2.61
C ASN A 7 21.34 -13.09 3.32
N LEU A 8 20.55 -12.00 3.41
CA LEU A 8 21.03 -10.72 3.90
C LEU A 8 20.21 -10.22 5.10
N THR A 9 20.90 -9.68 6.07
CA THR A 9 20.28 -8.90 7.14
C THR A 9 20.72 -7.44 7.04
N ILE A 10 19.75 -6.54 6.89
CA ILE A 10 19.97 -5.09 6.91
C ILE A 10 19.44 -4.56 8.24
N ALA A 11 20.35 -4.13 9.09
CA ALA A 11 20.08 -3.61 10.42
C ALA A 11 20.22 -2.08 10.45
N GLY A 12 19.30 -1.36 9.79
CA GLY A 12 19.37 0.10 9.64
C GLY A 12 19.34 0.87 10.96
N GLN A 13 18.81 0.29 12.04
CA GLN A 13 18.83 0.86 13.39
C GLN A 13 20.24 1.03 13.97
N THR A 14 21.24 0.39 13.41
CA THR A 14 22.63 0.54 13.85
C THR A 14 23.36 1.72 13.20
N ALA A 15 22.73 2.35 12.22
CA ALA A 15 23.30 3.53 11.57
C ALA A 15 23.29 4.73 12.50
N PRO A 16 24.34 5.56 12.49
CA PRO A 16 24.38 6.78 13.30
C PRO A 16 23.44 7.86 12.77
N GLY A 17 23.17 8.87 13.61
CA GLY A 17 22.36 10.03 13.27
C GLY A 17 20.92 9.63 12.91
N ASP A 18 20.39 10.20 11.84
CA ASP A 18 19.00 9.98 11.40
C ASP A 18 18.79 8.65 10.64
N GLY A 19 19.78 7.77 10.60
CA GLY A 19 19.68 6.46 9.97
C GLY A 19 19.92 6.50 8.45
N ILE A 20 19.38 5.51 7.72
CA ILE A 20 19.67 5.29 6.29
C ILE A 20 18.50 5.74 5.44
N VAL A 21 18.77 6.56 4.44
CA VAL A 21 17.82 6.98 3.40
C VAL A 21 18.32 6.54 2.03
N LEU A 22 17.50 5.76 1.32
CA LEU A 22 17.70 5.43 -0.10
C LEU A 22 16.86 6.40 -0.92
N TYR A 23 17.51 7.26 -1.70
CA TYR A 23 16.86 8.38 -2.38
C TYR A 23 17.05 8.37 -3.89
N GLY A 24 16.01 8.81 -4.59
CA GLY A 24 16.10 9.21 -6.01
C GLY A 24 15.87 8.10 -7.01
N ASN A 25 15.66 6.84 -6.58
CA ASN A 25 15.38 5.75 -7.50
C ASN A 25 14.64 4.59 -6.81
N ARG A 26 14.13 3.65 -7.63
CA ARG A 26 13.51 2.41 -7.17
C ARG A 26 14.49 1.52 -6.40
N VAL A 27 13.98 0.84 -5.38
CA VAL A 27 14.66 -0.25 -4.68
C VAL A 27 13.97 -1.57 -5.05
N SER A 28 14.74 -2.56 -5.48
CA SER A 28 14.25 -3.91 -5.78
C SER A 28 14.77 -4.92 -4.77
N PHE A 29 13.84 -5.69 -4.22
CA PHE A 29 14.11 -6.84 -3.36
C PHE A 29 13.77 -8.17 -4.06
N THR A 30 13.63 -8.14 -5.40
CA THR A 30 13.39 -9.32 -6.20
C THR A 30 14.54 -10.31 -6.05
N ASP A 31 14.22 -11.59 -5.83
CA ASP A 31 15.17 -12.67 -5.57
C ASP A 31 16.05 -12.48 -4.31
N ALA A 32 15.69 -11.57 -3.42
CA ALA A 32 16.40 -11.37 -2.17
C ALA A 32 15.95 -12.36 -1.09
N ASP A 33 16.00 -13.67 -1.40
CA ASP A 33 15.55 -14.72 -0.50
C ASP A 33 16.26 -14.70 0.86
N ASN A 34 15.52 -15.08 1.91
CA ASN A 34 15.99 -15.09 3.28
C ASN A 34 16.50 -13.72 3.74
N LEU A 35 15.69 -12.69 3.47
CA LEU A 35 16.02 -11.29 3.79
C LEU A 35 15.38 -10.86 5.11
N ILE A 36 16.17 -10.21 5.96
CA ILE A 36 15.68 -9.37 7.06
C ILE A 36 16.07 -7.92 6.76
N CYS A 37 15.08 -7.07 6.51
CA CYS A 37 15.29 -5.66 6.20
C CYS A 37 14.60 -4.77 7.22
N ARG A 38 15.37 -4.00 7.99
CA ARG A 38 14.85 -3.20 9.09
C ARG A 38 15.36 -1.76 9.08
N HIS A 39 14.47 -0.83 9.48
CA HIS A 39 14.77 0.57 9.74
C HIS A 39 15.44 1.30 8.56
N LEU A 40 14.88 1.15 7.35
CA LEU A 40 15.27 1.93 6.18
C LEU A 40 14.18 2.93 5.79
N ARG A 41 14.61 4.05 5.26
CA ARG A 41 13.74 5.01 4.57
C ARG A 41 14.00 4.95 3.07
N ILE A 42 12.97 4.65 2.29
CA ILE A 42 13.02 4.65 0.83
C ILE A 42 12.23 5.84 0.34
N ARG A 43 12.88 6.75 -0.37
CA ARG A 43 12.36 8.01 -0.87
C ARG A 43 12.67 8.13 -2.36
N MET A 44 11.86 7.48 -3.19
CA MET A 44 12.10 7.47 -4.63
C MET A 44 12.09 8.90 -5.21
N GLY A 45 10.99 9.59 -5.07
CA GLY A 45 10.85 10.97 -5.51
C GLY A 45 10.82 11.17 -7.03
N ILE A 46 10.72 12.41 -7.44
CA ILE A 46 10.59 12.81 -8.86
C ILE A 46 11.81 12.49 -9.74
N LYS A 47 12.94 12.17 -9.13
CA LYS A 47 14.15 11.72 -9.86
C LYS A 47 14.06 10.26 -10.30
N GLY A 48 13.19 9.48 -9.69
CA GLY A 48 12.91 8.11 -10.10
C GLY A 48 12.17 8.06 -11.44
N SER A 49 12.26 6.92 -12.12
CA SER A 49 11.57 6.73 -13.40
C SER A 49 10.05 6.76 -13.21
N ASP A 50 9.36 7.37 -14.17
CA ASP A 50 7.90 7.39 -14.22
C ASP A 50 7.31 5.98 -14.34
N GLY A 51 6.13 5.76 -13.74
CA GLY A 51 5.47 4.45 -13.73
C GLY A 51 6.28 3.37 -13.01
N LYS A 52 7.05 3.72 -11.96
CA LYS A 52 7.79 2.77 -11.14
C LYS A 52 7.46 2.92 -9.66
N ASP A 53 7.40 1.78 -8.99
CA ASP A 53 7.25 1.70 -7.54
C ASP A 53 8.50 2.17 -6.82
N ALA A 54 8.35 2.71 -5.61
CA ALA A 54 9.50 3.05 -4.78
C ALA A 54 10.25 1.81 -4.30
N ALA A 55 9.51 0.76 -3.93
CA ALA A 55 10.06 -0.54 -3.55
C ALA A 55 9.24 -1.67 -4.16
N GLY A 56 9.86 -2.83 -4.41
CA GLY A 56 9.10 -3.96 -4.95
C GLY A 56 9.83 -5.30 -4.89
N VAL A 57 9.00 -6.35 -4.87
CA VAL A 57 9.38 -7.75 -4.98
C VAL A 57 8.62 -8.36 -6.15
N ALA A 58 9.30 -8.84 -7.17
CA ALA A 58 8.69 -9.55 -8.30
C ALA A 58 8.90 -11.07 -8.23
N ASP A 59 9.79 -11.55 -7.38
CA ASP A 59 10.02 -12.95 -7.06
C ASP A 59 10.81 -13.07 -5.76
N GLY A 60 10.80 -14.27 -5.14
CA GLY A 60 11.59 -14.60 -3.97
C GLY A 60 10.76 -14.99 -2.75
N GLU A 61 11.44 -15.43 -1.70
CA GLU A 61 10.80 -16.02 -0.54
C GLU A 61 11.48 -15.69 0.79
N ASN A 62 10.75 -15.91 1.89
CA ASN A 62 11.28 -15.80 3.25
C ASN A 62 11.83 -14.39 3.55
N MET A 63 11.02 -13.36 3.36
CA MET A 63 11.43 -11.97 3.57
C MET A 63 10.64 -11.32 4.68
N ILE A 64 11.31 -10.56 5.51
CA ILE A 64 10.67 -9.68 6.48
C ILE A 64 11.16 -8.23 6.31
N PHE A 65 10.19 -7.34 6.14
CA PHE A 65 10.37 -5.89 6.08
C PHE A 65 9.76 -5.28 7.33
N ASP A 66 10.60 -4.73 8.18
CA ASP A 66 10.19 -4.27 9.51
C ASP A 66 10.67 -2.85 9.80
N HIS A 67 9.78 -1.98 10.26
CA HIS A 67 10.07 -0.57 10.53
C HIS A 67 10.63 0.18 9.31
N LEU A 68 10.07 -0.05 8.14
CA LEU A 68 10.40 0.71 6.94
C LEU A 68 9.54 1.98 6.83
N SER A 69 10.04 2.94 6.07
CA SER A 69 9.25 4.06 5.60
C SER A 69 9.46 4.20 4.09
N VAL A 70 8.45 3.84 3.31
CA VAL A 70 8.51 3.80 1.85
C VAL A 70 7.54 4.81 1.28
N THR A 71 8.08 5.83 0.61
CA THR A 71 7.28 6.94 0.08
C THR A 71 7.79 7.43 -1.26
N TRP A 72 6.92 8.25 -1.89
CA TRP A 72 7.20 8.98 -3.11
C TRP A 72 7.42 8.09 -4.33
N GLY A 73 6.73 6.93 -4.38
CA GLY A 73 6.61 6.12 -5.58
C GLY A 73 5.92 6.90 -6.70
N ARG A 74 6.27 6.60 -7.95
CA ARG A 74 5.67 7.22 -9.15
C ARG A 74 4.69 6.27 -9.85
N ASP A 75 4.40 5.15 -9.23
CA ASP A 75 3.31 4.21 -9.47
C ASP A 75 2.83 3.74 -8.09
N GLU A 76 3.26 2.59 -7.59
CA GLU A 76 3.06 2.20 -6.21
C GLU A 76 4.24 2.60 -5.31
N ASN A 77 3.96 2.64 -4.00
CA ASN A 77 5.03 2.80 -3.03
C ASN A 77 5.74 1.47 -2.76
N PHE A 78 5.00 0.39 -2.41
CA PHE A 78 5.61 -0.92 -2.18
C PHE A 78 4.72 -2.03 -2.74
N SER A 79 5.20 -2.75 -3.75
CA SER A 79 4.48 -3.87 -4.35
C SER A 79 5.19 -5.21 -4.18
N ILE A 80 4.40 -6.25 -3.94
CA ILE A 80 4.75 -7.65 -4.13
C ILE A 80 3.80 -8.18 -5.21
N ASN A 81 4.31 -8.44 -6.39
CA ASN A 81 3.48 -8.79 -7.55
C ASN A 81 4.12 -9.91 -8.36
N SER A 82 3.82 -11.13 -7.95
CA SER A 82 4.33 -12.35 -8.58
C SER A 82 3.57 -13.57 -8.07
N THR A 83 3.33 -14.53 -8.92
CA THR A 83 2.74 -15.82 -8.52
C THR A 83 3.69 -16.71 -7.71
N THR A 84 4.98 -16.43 -7.71
CA THR A 84 6.02 -17.21 -7.05
C THR A 84 6.55 -16.59 -5.75
N ALA A 85 6.35 -15.29 -5.55
CA ALA A 85 6.74 -14.62 -4.30
C ALA A 85 5.93 -15.17 -3.11
N ARG A 86 6.62 -15.61 -2.03
CA ARG A 86 5.96 -16.28 -0.92
C ARG A 86 6.63 -16.07 0.43
N ASN A 87 5.85 -16.27 1.50
CA ASN A 87 6.30 -16.14 2.87
C ASN A 87 6.97 -14.78 3.13
N ILE A 88 6.23 -13.71 2.82
CA ILE A 88 6.73 -12.33 2.93
C ILE A 88 5.88 -11.57 3.94
N THR A 89 6.54 -10.92 4.87
CA THR A 89 5.89 -10.05 5.86
C THR A 89 6.38 -8.61 5.73
N ILE A 90 5.43 -7.67 5.68
CA ILE A 90 5.69 -6.24 5.86
C ILE A 90 5.01 -5.81 7.15
N GLN A 91 5.79 -5.31 8.10
CA GLN A 91 5.25 -4.94 9.40
C GLN A 91 5.79 -3.63 9.95
N ASN A 92 5.03 -3.01 10.86
CA ASN A 92 5.41 -1.80 11.61
C ASN A 92 5.94 -0.67 10.69
N SER A 93 5.42 -0.58 9.48
CA SER A 93 5.99 0.24 8.41
C SER A 93 5.03 1.33 7.96
N ILE A 94 5.58 2.39 7.37
CA ILE A 94 4.82 3.47 6.74
C ILE A 94 4.94 3.31 5.23
N ILE A 95 3.81 3.25 4.54
CA ILE A 95 3.69 3.16 3.08
C ILE A 95 2.80 4.31 2.61
N GLY A 96 3.39 5.36 2.04
CA GLY A 96 2.57 6.53 1.83
C GLY A 96 3.13 7.59 0.91
N GLN A 97 2.33 8.66 0.76
CA GLN A 97 2.70 9.85 0.00
C GLN A 97 3.15 9.53 -1.43
N GLY A 98 2.43 8.66 -2.12
CA GLY A 98 2.69 8.37 -3.53
C GLY A 98 2.60 9.64 -4.39
N LEU A 99 3.41 9.72 -5.43
CA LEU A 99 3.47 10.88 -6.32
C LEU A 99 2.70 10.64 -7.61
N GLN A 100 2.20 11.75 -8.21
CA GLN A 100 1.51 11.79 -9.50
C GLN A 100 0.13 11.14 -9.54
N ASN A 101 -0.42 11.01 -10.75
CA ASN A 101 -1.78 10.51 -10.97
C ASN A 101 -1.98 9.06 -10.54
N HIS A 102 -0.90 8.26 -10.49
CA HIS A 102 -0.91 6.86 -10.12
C HIS A 102 -0.23 6.62 -8.77
N SER A 103 -0.54 7.46 -7.80
CA SER A 103 0.03 7.41 -6.44
C SER A 103 -0.65 6.33 -5.59
N CYS A 104 -0.27 5.07 -5.79
CA CYS A 104 -0.86 3.93 -5.13
C CYS A 104 -0.04 3.45 -3.92
N GLY A 105 -0.71 2.79 -2.96
CA GLY A 105 -0.04 2.16 -1.82
C GLY A 105 0.80 0.96 -2.25
N GLY A 106 0.16 -0.06 -2.84
CA GLY A 106 0.89 -1.23 -3.33
C GLY A 106 0.00 -2.34 -3.87
N LEU A 107 0.58 -3.15 -4.73
CA LEU A 107 0.04 -4.45 -5.14
C LEU A 107 0.55 -5.53 -4.17
N MET A 108 -0.36 -6.35 -3.64
CA MET A 108 -0.04 -7.52 -2.83
C MET A 108 -0.68 -8.72 -3.52
N GLN A 109 -0.04 -9.17 -4.58
CA GLN A 109 -0.62 -10.11 -5.53
C GLN A 109 0.29 -11.31 -5.71
N THR A 110 -0.16 -12.45 -5.20
CA THR A 110 0.53 -13.74 -5.29
C THR A 110 -0.46 -14.83 -5.71
N ASP A 111 -0.06 -16.08 -5.56
CA ASP A 111 -0.93 -17.23 -5.68
C ASP A 111 -1.57 -17.62 -4.34
N LEU A 112 -2.55 -18.52 -4.35
CA LEU A 112 -3.26 -19.01 -3.15
C LEU A 112 -2.37 -19.80 -2.17
N GLU A 113 -1.26 -20.33 -2.65
CA GLU A 113 -0.29 -21.07 -1.82
C GLU A 113 0.82 -20.18 -1.26
N ASN A 114 0.87 -18.90 -1.67
CA ASN A 114 2.00 -18.02 -1.44
C ASN A 114 1.60 -16.82 -0.57
N GLY A 115 1.73 -16.97 0.75
CA GLY A 115 1.24 -16.00 1.72
C GLY A 115 2.04 -14.71 1.81
N ILE A 116 1.30 -13.58 1.86
CA ILE A 116 1.80 -12.26 2.24
C ILE A 116 1.09 -11.82 3.51
N THR A 117 1.84 -11.32 4.49
CA THR A 117 1.31 -10.74 5.71
C THR A 117 1.63 -9.25 5.79
N LEU A 118 0.60 -8.44 6.00
CA LEU A 118 0.69 -7.00 6.28
C LEU A 118 0.22 -6.76 7.71
N PHE A 119 1.14 -6.39 8.59
CA PHE A 119 0.87 -6.32 10.02
C PHE A 119 1.34 -5.00 10.64
N ARG A 120 0.42 -4.27 11.30
CA ARG A 120 0.71 -3.01 11.98
C ARG A 120 1.36 -1.95 11.09
N ASN A 121 0.91 -1.82 9.86
CA ASN A 121 1.39 -0.78 8.94
C ASN A 121 0.46 0.43 8.94
N LEU A 122 1.02 1.57 8.59
CA LEU A 122 0.30 2.78 8.24
C LEU A 122 0.36 2.99 6.72
N TYR A 123 -0.78 2.90 6.06
CA TYR A 123 -0.97 3.40 4.70
C TYR A 123 -1.51 4.82 4.78
N ILE A 124 -0.81 5.78 4.19
CA ILE A 124 -1.15 7.20 4.35
C ILE A 124 -0.95 7.98 3.04
N ASP A 125 -1.92 8.85 2.73
CA ASP A 125 -1.84 9.80 1.60
C ASP A 125 -1.55 9.12 0.25
N ASN A 126 -2.11 7.95 0.02
CA ASN A 126 -2.08 7.30 -1.28
C ASN A 126 -3.45 7.43 -1.95
N LYS A 127 -3.47 7.55 -3.25
CA LYS A 127 -4.72 7.69 -4.00
C LYS A 127 -5.63 6.47 -3.84
N THR A 128 -5.07 5.27 -3.96
CA THR A 128 -5.79 3.99 -3.91
C THR A 128 -4.84 2.83 -3.64
N ARG A 129 -5.34 1.59 -3.68
CA ARG A 129 -4.54 0.36 -3.52
C ARG A 129 -3.77 0.33 -2.19
N ASN A 130 -4.51 0.40 -1.09
CA ASN A 130 -3.94 0.37 0.27
C ASN A 130 -4.30 -0.90 1.06
N PRO A 131 -3.95 -2.11 0.56
CA PRO A 131 -3.37 -2.48 -0.73
C PRO A 131 -4.42 -2.87 -1.80
N LYS A 132 -3.97 -3.27 -3.01
CA LYS A 132 -4.72 -4.10 -3.96
C LYS A 132 -4.22 -5.54 -3.88
N VAL A 133 -5.11 -6.51 -3.67
CA VAL A 133 -4.73 -7.89 -3.31
C VAL A 133 -5.20 -8.95 -4.30
N LYS A 134 -4.43 -10.03 -4.39
CA LYS A 134 -4.76 -11.36 -4.93
C LYS A 134 -3.98 -12.44 -4.19
N GLY A 135 -4.43 -13.69 -4.31
CA GLY A 135 -3.77 -14.82 -3.70
C GLY A 135 -4.00 -14.89 -2.19
N LEU A 136 -3.07 -15.44 -1.44
CA LEU A 136 -3.17 -15.62 0.01
C LEU A 136 -2.63 -14.39 0.73
N ASN A 137 -3.50 -13.66 1.45
CA ASN A 137 -3.14 -12.41 2.12
C ASN A 137 -3.69 -12.32 3.53
N GLN A 138 -2.91 -11.76 4.43
CA GLN A 138 -3.33 -11.31 5.75
C GLN A 138 -3.12 -9.80 5.88
N PHE A 139 -4.16 -9.08 6.26
CA PHE A 139 -4.14 -7.64 6.50
C PHE A 139 -4.66 -7.37 7.90
N VAL A 140 -3.75 -7.26 8.88
CA VAL A 140 -4.07 -7.32 10.31
C VAL A 140 -3.50 -6.14 11.07
N ASN A 141 -4.32 -5.48 11.89
CA ASN A 141 -3.94 -4.35 12.75
C ASN A 141 -3.31 -3.17 11.98
N ASN A 142 -3.70 -2.93 10.74
CA ASN A 142 -3.21 -1.79 9.97
C ASN A 142 -4.11 -0.57 10.12
N VAL A 143 -3.55 0.60 9.84
CA VAL A 143 -4.30 1.85 9.69
C VAL A 143 -4.19 2.31 8.24
N VAL A 144 -5.31 2.67 7.63
CA VAL A 144 -5.35 3.32 6.32
C VAL A 144 -5.96 4.70 6.50
N TYR A 145 -5.18 5.73 6.20
CA TYR A 145 -5.58 7.12 6.37
C TYR A 145 -5.49 7.91 5.06
N ASN A 146 -6.52 8.72 4.81
CA ASN A 146 -6.52 9.77 3.78
C ASN A 146 -6.24 9.27 2.35
N TRP A 147 -7.00 8.28 1.89
CA TRP A 147 -6.88 7.82 0.49
C TRP A 147 -7.69 8.71 -0.47
N GLY A 148 -7.22 8.83 -1.71
CA GLY A 148 -7.69 9.84 -2.65
C GLY A 148 -8.83 9.44 -3.57
N SER A 149 -8.90 8.19 -4.03
CA SER A 149 -9.96 7.73 -4.94
C SER A 149 -10.14 6.22 -4.90
N GLY A 150 -11.30 5.75 -5.35
CA GLY A 150 -11.70 4.36 -5.25
C GLY A 150 -11.97 3.97 -3.81
N ALA A 151 -11.43 2.85 -3.35
CA ALA A 151 -11.50 2.46 -1.96
C ALA A 151 -10.09 2.32 -1.36
N ALA A 152 -10.04 2.22 -0.03
CA ALA A 152 -8.80 1.98 0.69
C ALA A 152 -8.22 0.62 0.30
N TYR A 153 -8.92 -0.45 0.65
CA TYR A 153 -8.55 -1.84 0.37
C TYR A 153 -9.25 -2.32 -0.91
N ASN A 154 -8.50 -2.84 -1.87
CA ASN A 154 -8.99 -3.23 -3.18
C ASN A 154 -8.83 -4.74 -3.39
N MET A 155 -9.95 -5.44 -3.51
CA MET A 155 -10.03 -6.88 -3.74
C MET A 155 -9.98 -7.23 -5.24
N SER A 156 -9.30 -6.45 -6.03
CA SER A 156 -8.91 -6.76 -7.42
C SER A 156 -10.00 -7.33 -8.33
N GLY A 157 -11.25 -6.89 -8.15
CA GLY A 157 -12.41 -7.43 -8.87
C GLY A 157 -12.38 -7.25 -10.40
N ASP A 158 -11.48 -6.43 -10.90
CA ASP A 158 -11.26 -6.15 -12.33
C ASP A 158 -10.23 -7.09 -12.98
N SER A 159 -9.61 -8.00 -12.21
CA SER A 159 -8.55 -8.86 -12.71
C SER A 159 -8.85 -10.34 -12.48
N GLU A 160 -8.35 -11.17 -13.36
CA GLU A 160 -8.40 -12.63 -13.18
C GLU A 160 -7.60 -13.04 -11.95
N GLY A 161 -8.05 -14.07 -11.27
CA GLY A 161 -7.40 -14.66 -10.11
C GLY A 161 -8.35 -14.89 -8.96
N SER A 162 -7.86 -15.62 -7.99
CA SER A 162 -8.57 -15.97 -6.76
C SER A 162 -7.86 -15.39 -5.55
N SER A 163 -8.58 -15.23 -4.46
CA SER A 163 -7.99 -14.74 -3.22
C SER A 163 -8.56 -15.48 -2.02
N LEU A 164 -7.68 -15.76 -1.07
CA LEU A 164 -8.04 -16.12 0.30
C LEU A 164 -7.42 -15.06 1.20
N THR A 165 -8.26 -14.20 1.77
CA THR A 165 -7.77 -13.05 2.51
C THR A 165 -8.38 -12.95 3.90
N SER A 166 -7.54 -12.62 4.88
CA SER A 166 -7.94 -12.29 6.23
C SER A 166 -7.76 -10.80 6.45
N ILE A 167 -8.83 -10.09 6.85
CA ILE A 167 -8.85 -8.64 7.08
C ILE A 167 -9.33 -8.41 8.50
N GLU A 168 -8.39 -8.17 9.43
CA GLU A 168 -8.69 -8.22 10.86
C GLU A 168 -8.19 -6.98 11.60
N ASN A 169 -9.05 -6.41 12.42
CA ASN A 169 -8.72 -5.35 13.37
C ASN A 169 -8.03 -4.13 12.72
N ASN A 170 -8.45 -3.76 11.53
CA ASN A 170 -7.90 -2.59 10.84
C ASN A 170 -8.76 -1.36 11.08
N TYR A 171 -8.15 -0.20 10.95
CA TYR A 171 -8.82 1.08 11.07
C TYR A 171 -8.68 1.87 9.76
N PHE A 172 -9.81 2.21 9.16
CA PHE A 172 -9.90 3.00 7.93
C PHE A 172 -10.41 4.39 8.28
N ILE A 173 -9.59 5.42 8.04
CA ILE A 173 -9.90 6.79 8.43
C ILE A 173 -9.93 7.67 7.18
N LYS A 174 -11.10 8.22 6.89
CA LYS A 174 -11.27 9.18 5.81
C LYS A 174 -10.59 10.50 6.17
N GLY A 175 -9.68 10.94 5.31
CA GLY A 175 -8.94 12.18 5.50
C GLY A 175 -9.44 13.35 4.65
N PRO A 176 -8.79 14.50 4.74
CA PRO A 176 -9.18 15.74 4.08
C PRO A 176 -8.76 15.85 2.60
N VAL A 177 -8.39 14.74 1.95
CA VAL A 177 -7.85 14.78 0.59
C VAL A 177 -8.76 15.51 -0.38
N VAL A 178 -8.18 16.46 -1.09
CA VAL A 178 -8.81 17.25 -2.15
C VAL A 178 -7.86 17.33 -3.35
N ASN A 179 -8.38 17.51 -4.55
CA ASN A 179 -7.57 17.65 -5.74
C ASN A 179 -8.22 18.62 -6.73
N TRP A 180 -7.41 19.26 -7.54
CA TRP A 180 -7.88 20.09 -8.64
C TRP A 180 -8.43 19.22 -9.77
N GLN A 181 -9.67 19.48 -10.18
CA GLN A 181 -10.36 18.74 -11.25
C GLN A 181 -10.93 19.68 -12.28
N ASN A 182 -10.99 19.23 -13.51
CA ASN A 182 -11.77 19.88 -14.57
C ASN A 182 -13.24 19.52 -14.37
N VAL A 183 -14.00 20.43 -13.80
CA VAL A 183 -15.43 20.27 -13.52
C VAL A 183 -16.24 20.91 -14.64
N ARG A 184 -17.11 20.12 -15.27
CA ARG A 184 -18.04 20.63 -16.28
C ARG A 184 -19.18 21.35 -15.59
N GLN A 185 -19.39 22.61 -15.95
CA GLN A 185 -20.47 23.45 -15.44
C GLN A 185 -21.79 23.15 -16.16
N GLU A 186 -22.90 23.60 -15.62
CA GLU A 186 -24.23 23.45 -16.23
C GLU A 186 -24.35 24.10 -17.62
N ASP A 187 -23.62 25.18 -17.85
CA ASP A 187 -23.55 25.88 -19.14
C ASP A 187 -22.65 25.16 -20.18
N GLY A 188 -22.07 24.03 -19.82
CA GLY A 188 -21.17 23.24 -20.65
C GLY A 188 -19.71 23.69 -20.63
N SER A 189 -19.37 24.80 -19.98
CA SER A 189 -17.98 25.24 -19.78
C SER A 189 -17.21 24.29 -18.86
N ILE A 190 -15.87 24.35 -18.90
CA ILE A 190 -14.99 23.60 -18.00
C ILE A 190 -14.28 24.58 -17.07
N LYS A 191 -14.40 24.35 -15.79
CA LYS A 191 -13.73 25.12 -14.76
C LYS A 191 -12.85 24.23 -13.90
N VAL A 192 -11.67 24.71 -13.54
CA VAL A 192 -10.78 23.98 -12.62
C VAL A 192 -11.21 24.30 -11.20
N GLU A 193 -11.63 23.27 -10.46
CA GLU A 193 -12.13 23.41 -9.10
C GLU A 193 -11.46 22.41 -8.16
N LEU A 194 -11.44 22.76 -6.88
CA LEU A 194 -10.95 21.89 -5.81
C LEU A 194 -12.08 20.93 -5.42
N VAL A 195 -11.88 19.65 -5.63
CA VAL A 195 -12.88 18.61 -5.38
C VAL A 195 -12.41 17.68 -4.28
N ASP A 196 -13.32 17.34 -3.35
CA ASP A 196 -13.06 16.30 -2.37
C ASP A 196 -12.99 14.94 -3.07
N MET A 197 -11.82 14.34 -3.03
CA MET A 197 -11.53 13.04 -3.65
C MET A 197 -11.67 11.87 -2.67
N SER A 198 -11.95 12.14 -1.41
CA SER A 198 -12.05 11.12 -0.37
C SER A 198 -13.22 10.19 -0.65
N PRO A 199 -13.00 8.91 -0.92
CA PRO A 199 -14.07 7.95 -1.15
C PRO A 199 -14.85 7.69 0.15
N THR A 200 -16.05 7.16 -0.02
CA THR A 200 -16.94 6.81 1.10
C THR A 200 -16.89 5.33 1.47
N LYS A 201 -15.96 4.55 0.90
CA LYS A 201 -15.90 3.11 1.10
C LYS A 201 -14.49 2.65 1.48
N PRO A 202 -14.34 1.84 2.53
CA PRO A 202 -13.06 1.23 2.86
C PRO A 202 -12.69 0.08 1.89
N PHE A 203 -13.68 -0.64 1.35
CA PHE A 203 -13.49 -1.80 0.48
C PHE A 203 -14.09 -1.62 -0.91
N ILE A 204 -13.43 -2.19 -1.92
CA ILE A 204 -13.95 -2.31 -3.29
C ILE A 204 -13.45 -3.59 -3.96
N GLY A 205 -14.21 -4.07 -4.93
CA GLY A 205 -13.87 -5.24 -5.75
C GLY A 205 -14.35 -6.54 -5.14
N GLY A 206 -13.65 -7.61 -5.49
CA GLY A 206 -14.07 -8.96 -5.16
C GLY A 206 -15.03 -9.53 -6.22
N ASN A 207 -15.07 -10.84 -6.27
CA ASN A 207 -16.01 -11.64 -7.06
C ASN A 207 -16.15 -13.00 -6.37
N GLU A 208 -16.86 -13.95 -6.99
CA GLU A 208 -17.09 -15.29 -6.45
C GLU A 208 -15.82 -16.12 -6.15
N ARG A 209 -14.65 -15.67 -6.62
CA ARG A 209 -13.35 -16.32 -6.37
C ARG A 209 -12.57 -15.67 -5.22
N PHE A 210 -13.15 -14.64 -4.59
CA PHE A 210 -12.54 -13.97 -3.43
C PHE A 210 -13.20 -14.47 -2.15
N ASN A 211 -12.50 -15.29 -1.39
CA ASN A 211 -12.92 -15.76 -0.08
C ASN A 211 -12.28 -14.87 0.99
N THR A 212 -13.09 -14.20 1.77
CA THR A 212 -12.63 -13.20 2.73
C THR A 212 -13.15 -13.51 4.12
N TYR A 213 -12.23 -13.63 5.09
CA TYR A 213 -12.53 -13.54 6.51
C TYR A 213 -12.34 -12.09 6.96
N CYS A 214 -13.37 -11.50 7.56
CA CYS A 214 -13.35 -10.09 7.90
C CYS A 214 -13.96 -9.88 9.29
N VAL A 215 -13.20 -9.31 10.23
CA VAL A 215 -13.65 -9.09 11.61
C VAL A 215 -12.93 -7.93 12.28
N GLY A 216 -13.64 -7.18 13.13
CA GLY A 216 -13.07 -6.14 13.97
C GLY A 216 -12.49 -4.95 13.21
N ASN A 217 -12.95 -4.69 12.00
CA ASN A 217 -12.51 -3.55 11.23
C ASN A 217 -13.40 -2.33 11.49
N PHE A 218 -12.80 -1.15 11.56
CA PHE A 218 -13.51 0.11 11.84
C PHE A 218 -13.35 1.08 10.68
N TYR A 219 -14.40 1.85 10.43
CA TYR A 219 -14.39 2.94 9.45
C TYR A 219 -14.83 4.25 10.10
N ASP A 220 -13.98 5.24 9.98
CA ASP A 220 -14.19 6.61 10.44
C ASP A 220 -14.37 7.52 9.23
N GLU A 221 -15.60 7.98 9.01
CA GLU A 221 -16.00 8.70 7.80
C GLU A 221 -16.07 10.22 7.97
N ASP A 222 -16.23 10.70 9.20
CA ASP A 222 -16.75 12.04 9.46
C ASP A 222 -15.71 13.17 9.40
N LYS A 223 -14.43 12.87 9.33
CA LYS A 223 -13.32 13.83 9.22
C LYS A 223 -13.22 14.82 10.39
N ASN A 224 -13.79 14.49 11.54
CA ASN A 224 -13.87 15.40 12.69
C ASN A 224 -12.59 15.46 13.55
N GLY A 225 -11.61 14.60 13.25
CA GLY A 225 -10.34 14.48 14.00
C GLY A 225 -10.46 13.72 15.32
N VAL A 226 -11.61 13.10 15.58
CA VAL A 226 -11.84 12.23 16.71
C VAL A 226 -11.93 10.79 16.21
N LEU A 227 -11.24 9.87 16.86
CA LEU A 227 -11.24 8.46 16.49
C LEU A 227 -12.52 7.79 17.02
N ASN A 228 -13.59 7.86 16.24
CA ASN A 228 -14.95 7.42 16.61
C ASN A 228 -15.61 6.56 15.53
N GLY A 229 -14.81 5.92 14.67
CA GLY A 229 -15.30 5.06 13.61
C GLY A 229 -16.20 3.93 14.08
N VAL A 230 -17.06 3.47 13.20
CA VAL A 230 -17.98 2.34 13.44
C VAL A 230 -17.39 1.03 12.92
N GLU A 231 -17.73 -0.06 13.58
CA GLU A 231 -17.30 -1.38 13.12
C GLU A 231 -18.00 -1.74 11.81
N ILE A 232 -17.19 -2.23 10.86
CA ILE A 232 -17.62 -2.65 9.54
C ILE A 232 -17.13 -4.08 9.29
N LEU A 233 -17.98 -5.07 9.52
CA LEU A 233 -17.65 -6.50 9.31
C LEU A 233 -16.48 -7.00 10.17
#